data_2ea13edd7982e2c1d00b8c5fcd43ce31
#
_entry.id   2ea13edd7982e2c1d00b8c5fcd43ce31
#
_cell.length_a   1.000
_cell.length_b   1.000
_cell.length_c   1.000
_cell.angle_alpha   90.00
_cell.angle_beta   90.00
_cell.angle_gamma   90.00
#
_symmetry.space_group_name_H-M   'P 1'
#
loop_
_entity.id
_entity.type
_entity.pdbx_description
1 polymer ?
#
loop_
_entity_poly.entity_id
_entity_poly.type
_entity_poly.pdbx_seq_one_letter_code
_entity_poly.pdbx_strand_id
1 'polypeptide(L)'
;MSHTYAQNVVHVVFSTKGRYKTIDSEFRPKLWDYVRGICRKLDIYVHSVGGTEGHLHLLIRIQPVLTLSKAVATIKANSSRWASKEGHKFAWQEG
;
A
#
# COMPACT_ATOMS: atom_id res chain seq x y z
N MET A 1 -33.79 -3.61 -10.08
CA MET A 1 -32.71 -3.37 -9.17
C MET A 1 -31.45 -3.04 -9.90
N SER A 2 -30.95 -1.91 -9.61
CA SER A 2 -29.74 -1.52 -10.27
C SER A 2 -28.57 -2.15 -9.53
N HIS A 3 -27.78 -2.84 -10.24
CA HIS A 3 -26.52 -3.30 -9.75
C HIS A 3 -25.49 -2.30 -10.13
N THR A 4 -25.26 -1.42 -9.23
CA THR A 4 -24.11 -0.59 -9.41
C THR A 4 -22.95 -1.41 -8.94
N TYR A 5 -22.29 -2.02 -9.85
CA TYR A 5 -21.00 -2.54 -9.53
C TYR A 5 -20.08 -1.35 -9.48
N ALA A 6 -20.01 -0.76 -8.34
CA ALA A 6 -18.94 0.20 -8.13
C ALA A 6 -17.67 -0.60 -8.01
N GLN A 7 -17.11 -0.98 -9.12
CA GLN A 7 -15.77 -1.51 -9.14
C GLN A 7 -14.84 -0.31 -9.05
N ASN A 8 -14.58 0.10 -7.84
CA ASN A 8 -13.62 1.16 -7.60
C ASN A 8 -12.24 0.58 -7.72
N VAL A 9 -11.76 0.48 -8.94
CA VAL A 9 -10.37 0.13 -9.20
C VAL A 9 -9.57 1.41 -9.13
N VAL A 10 -8.59 1.44 -8.24
CA VAL A 10 -7.82 2.64 -7.96
C VAL A 10 -6.34 2.33 -8.07
N HIS A 11 -5.62 3.22 -8.71
CA HIS A 11 -4.17 3.18 -8.77
C HIS A 11 -3.63 4.16 -7.72
N VAL A 12 -2.94 3.63 -6.73
CA VAL A 12 -2.39 4.42 -5.62
C VAL A 12 -0.88 4.39 -5.70
N VAL A 13 -0.25 5.53 -5.50
CA VAL A 13 1.21 5.63 -5.47
C VAL A 13 1.63 6.19 -4.12
N PHE A 14 2.49 5.45 -3.42
CA PHE A 14 3.09 5.89 -2.17
C PHE A 14 4.55 6.22 -2.43
N SER A 15 4.98 7.41 -2.07
CA SER A 15 6.39 7.79 -2.16
C SER A 15 7.04 7.69 -0.78
N THR A 16 8.30 7.31 -0.75
CA THR A 16 9.07 7.37 0.50
C THR A 16 9.29 8.82 0.90
N LYS A 17 9.43 9.06 2.20
CA LYS A 17 9.66 10.39 2.73
C LYS A 17 10.95 10.96 2.13
N GLY A 18 10.85 12.16 1.56
CA GLY A 18 11.96 12.81 0.89
C GLY A 18 12.41 12.12 -0.39
N ARG A 19 11.65 11.12 -0.85
CA ARG A 19 11.99 10.29 -2.01
C ARG A 19 13.32 9.57 -1.88
N TYR A 20 13.74 9.31 -0.63
CA TYR A 20 14.95 8.55 -0.38
C TYR A 20 14.78 7.11 -0.88
N LYS A 21 15.87 6.55 -1.36
CA LYS A 21 15.88 5.19 -1.90
C LYS A 21 16.02 4.18 -0.77
N THR A 22 14.96 4.07 0.03
CA THR A 22 14.98 3.22 1.23
C THR A 22 14.39 1.84 1.01
N ILE A 23 13.71 1.61 -0.12
CA ILE A 23 13.15 0.30 -0.45
C ILE A 23 14.17 -0.42 -1.33
N ASP A 24 15.18 -1.02 -0.71
CA ASP A 24 16.23 -1.72 -1.48
C ASP A 24 15.71 -3.03 -2.07
N SER A 25 16.51 -3.66 -2.90
CA SER A 25 16.10 -4.84 -3.66
C SER A 25 15.78 -6.04 -2.77
N GLU A 26 16.40 -6.16 -1.60
CA GLU A 26 16.12 -7.26 -0.68
C GLU A 26 14.86 -7.01 0.13
N PHE A 27 14.65 -5.78 0.56
CA PHE A 27 13.49 -5.38 1.36
C PHE A 27 12.22 -5.33 0.51
N ARG A 28 12.35 -4.99 -0.76
CA ARG A 28 11.23 -4.73 -1.67
C ARG A 28 10.20 -5.86 -1.72
N PRO A 29 10.58 -7.10 -1.99
CA PRO A 29 9.58 -8.18 -2.05
C PRO A 29 8.91 -8.42 -0.70
N LYS A 30 9.62 -8.24 0.40
CA LYS A 30 9.06 -8.40 1.74
C LYS A 30 8.03 -7.32 2.01
N LEU A 31 8.31 -6.08 1.62
CA LEU A 31 7.39 -4.96 1.79
C LEU A 31 6.14 -5.17 0.93
N TRP A 32 6.32 -5.58 -0.33
CA TRP A 32 5.19 -5.88 -1.22
C TRP A 32 4.27 -6.94 -0.63
N ASP A 33 4.85 -8.02 -0.10
CA ASP A 33 4.07 -9.10 0.51
C ASP A 33 3.34 -8.62 1.76
N TYR A 34 3.98 -7.80 2.56
CA TYR A 34 3.35 -7.27 3.76
C TYR A 34 2.16 -6.38 3.42
N VAL A 35 2.31 -5.53 2.41
CA VAL A 35 1.24 -4.65 1.93
C VAL A 35 0.07 -5.49 1.40
N ARG A 36 0.35 -6.56 0.66
CA ARG A 36 -0.68 -7.48 0.20
C ARG A 36 -1.44 -8.08 1.39
N GLY A 37 -0.73 -8.44 2.44
CA GLY A 37 -1.33 -8.98 3.65
C GLY A 37 -2.26 -8.00 4.34
N ILE A 38 -1.87 -6.73 4.41
CA ILE A 38 -2.72 -5.68 4.96
C ILE A 38 -3.99 -5.55 4.13
N CYS A 39 -3.85 -5.51 2.82
CA CYS A 39 -4.98 -5.40 1.91
C CYS A 39 -5.95 -6.56 2.08
N ARG A 40 -5.42 -7.78 2.23
CA ARG A 40 -6.25 -8.96 2.45
C ARG A 40 -7.08 -8.83 3.72
N LYS A 41 -6.49 -8.30 4.79
CA LYS A 41 -7.20 -8.10 6.05
C LYS A 41 -8.27 -7.02 5.94
N LEU A 42 -8.10 -6.07 5.05
CA LEU A 42 -9.07 -5.01 4.80
C LEU A 42 -10.09 -5.38 3.73
N ASP A 43 -10.03 -6.63 3.25
CA ASP A 43 -10.90 -7.11 2.18
C ASP A 43 -10.73 -6.28 0.89
N ILE A 44 -9.50 -5.90 0.62
CA ILE A 44 -9.12 -5.17 -0.59
C ILE A 44 -8.48 -6.16 -1.55
N TYR A 45 -9.00 -6.20 -2.78
CA TYR A 45 -8.42 -7.03 -3.82
C TYR A 45 -7.24 -6.31 -4.46
N VAL A 46 -6.08 -6.95 -4.48
CA VAL A 46 -4.87 -6.39 -5.09
C VAL A 46 -4.70 -6.96 -6.49
N HIS A 47 -4.83 -6.11 -7.50
CA HIS A 47 -4.57 -6.50 -8.88
C HIS A 47 -3.08 -6.58 -9.15
N SER A 48 -2.33 -5.61 -8.65
CA SER A 48 -0.87 -5.61 -8.81
C SER A 48 -0.23 -4.72 -7.77
N VAL A 49 1.00 -5.04 -7.44
CA VAL A 49 1.86 -4.22 -6.62
C VAL A 49 3.23 -4.18 -7.27
N GLY A 50 3.84 -3.03 -7.31
CA GLY A 50 5.15 -2.83 -7.88
C GLY A 50 5.75 -1.54 -7.42
N GLY A 51 6.85 -1.14 -8.00
CA GLY A 51 7.49 0.11 -7.66
C GLY A 51 8.99 0.06 -7.78
N THR A 52 9.62 1.03 -7.14
CA THR A 52 11.07 1.20 -7.17
C THR A 52 11.59 1.36 -5.75
N GLU A 53 12.87 1.78 -5.61
CA GLU A 53 13.42 2.06 -4.27
C GLU A 53 12.76 3.25 -3.58
N GLY A 54 12.09 4.12 -4.31
CA GLY A 54 11.52 5.36 -3.76
C GLY A 54 10.02 5.42 -3.73
N HIS A 55 9.34 4.44 -4.30
CA HIS A 55 7.87 4.46 -4.28
C HIS A 55 7.28 3.10 -4.60
N LEU A 56 6.03 2.94 -4.18
CA LEU A 56 5.24 1.74 -4.36
C LEU A 56 3.98 2.09 -5.12
N HIS A 57 3.64 1.27 -6.10
CA HIS A 57 2.41 1.39 -6.88
C HIS A 57 1.48 0.25 -6.50
N LEU A 58 0.23 0.58 -6.22
CA LEU A 58 -0.82 -0.39 -5.93
C LEU A 58 -1.97 -0.19 -6.89
N LEU A 59 -2.38 -1.26 -7.56
CA LEU A 59 -3.62 -1.28 -8.28
C LEU A 59 -4.58 -2.17 -7.51
N ILE A 60 -5.62 -1.58 -6.94
CA ILE A 60 -6.51 -2.26 -5.99
C ILE A 60 -7.96 -2.02 -6.34
N ARG A 61 -8.80 -2.91 -5.84
CA ARG A 61 -10.25 -2.73 -5.88
C ARG A 61 -10.76 -2.63 -4.46
N ILE A 62 -11.43 -1.53 -4.15
CA ILE A 62 -11.90 -1.21 -2.82
C ILE A 62 -13.40 -1.48 -2.71
N GLN A 63 -13.80 -2.13 -1.63
CA GLN A 63 -15.21 -2.35 -1.33
C GLN A 63 -15.88 -1.03 -0.99
N PRO A 64 -17.18 -0.87 -1.32
CA PRO A 64 -17.86 0.40 -1.11
C PRO A 64 -17.89 0.90 0.33
N VAL A 65 -17.78 -0.02 1.30
CA VAL A 65 -17.83 0.35 2.73
C VAL A 65 -16.51 0.92 3.25
N LEU A 66 -15.44 0.78 2.49
CA LEU A 66 -14.13 1.23 2.91
C LEU A 66 -13.73 2.44 2.09
N THR A 67 -13.45 3.56 2.75
CA THR A 67 -13.01 4.75 2.03
C THR A 67 -11.56 4.61 1.61
N LEU A 68 -11.23 5.23 0.50
CA LEU A 68 -9.86 5.23 -0.01
C LEU A 68 -8.89 5.84 1.00
N SER A 69 -9.26 6.94 1.63
CA SER A 69 -8.38 7.60 2.59
C SER A 69 -8.10 6.72 3.79
N LYS A 70 -9.10 5.97 4.27
CA LYS A 70 -8.89 5.05 5.38
C LYS A 70 -7.98 3.89 4.99
N ALA A 71 -8.20 3.35 3.80
CA ALA A 71 -7.36 2.26 3.27
C ALA A 71 -5.90 2.70 3.17
N VAL A 72 -5.66 3.87 2.56
CA VAL A 72 -4.32 4.42 2.39
C VAL A 72 -3.66 4.66 3.76
N ALA A 73 -4.39 5.27 4.69
CA ALA A 73 -3.85 5.54 6.02
C ALA A 73 -3.46 4.26 6.75
N THR A 74 -4.29 3.23 6.66
CA THR A 74 -4.03 1.94 7.31
C THR A 74 -2.81 1.25 6.69
N ILE A 75 -2.72 1.24 5.38
CA ILE A 75 -1.59 0.62 4.67
C ILE A 75 -0.29 1.34 5.05
N LYS A 76 -0.28 2.67 5.03
CA LYS A 76 0.90 3.45 5.37
C LYS A 76 1.34 3.22 6.82
N ALA A 77 0.40 3.29 7.75
CA ALA A 77 0.72 3.15 9.18
C ALA A 77 1.26 1.76 9.49
N ASN A 78 0.57 0.73 9.02
CA ASN A 78 0.95 -0.64 9.35
C ASN A 78 2.25 -1.06 8.67
N SER A 79 2.44 -0.70 7.40
CA SER A 79 3.66 -1.08 6.69
C SER A 79 4.89 -0.37 7.25
N SER A 80 4.77 0.91 7.61
CA SER A 80 5.90 1.62 8.17
C SER A 80 6.25 1.13 9.59
N ARG A 81 5.24 0.78 10.40
CA ARG A 81 5.47 0.19 11.72
C ARG A 81 6.17 -1.16 11.61
N TRP A 82 5.70 -1.99 10.69
CA TRP A 82 6.32 -3.30 10.45
C TRP A 82 7.76 -3.15 9.97
N ALA A 83 8.02 -2.24 9.03
CA ALA A 83 9.36 -2.00 8.51
C ALA A 83 10.32 -1.59 9.62
N SER A 84 9.85 -0.73 10.53
CA SER A 84 10.63 -0.30 11.68
C SER A 84 11.00 -1.46 12.58
N LYS A 85 10.04 -2.36 12.85
CA LYS A 85 10.28 -3.56 13.66
C LYS A 85 11.30 -4.49 13.02
N GLU A 86 11.34 -4.53 11.69
CA GLU A 86 12.27 -5.36 10.94
C GLU A 86 13.66 -4.70 10.80
N GLY A 87 13.84 -3.53 11.42
CA GLY A 87 15.11 -2.84 11.41
C GLY A 87 15.37 -1.95 10.20
N HIS A 88 14.35 -1.68 9.40
CA HIS A 88 14.48 -0.81 8.24
C HIS A 88 14.16 0.64 8.60
N LYS A 89 15.07 1.53 8.26
CA LYS A 89 14.81 2.97 8.39
C LYS A 89 13.98 3.42 7.20
N PHE A 90 12.68 3.48 7.41
CA PHE A 90 11.75 3.65 6.33
C PHE A 90 10.53 4.44 6.79
N ALA A 91 10.11 5.39 5.99
CA ALA A 91 8.87 6.13 6.22
C ALA A 91 8.27 6.54 4.88
N TRP A 92 6.95 6.64 4.86
CA TRP A 92 6.23 7.14 3.70
C TRP A 92 6.12 8.65 3.76
N GLN A 93 6.01 9.26 2.58
CA GLN A 93 5.72 10.69 2.47
C GLN A 93 4.33 10.94 3.05
N GLU A 94 4.18 11.99 3.83
CA GLU A 94 2.89 12.41 4.37
C GLU A 94 2.05 13.05 3.27
N GLY A 95 0.72 12.90 3.39
CA GLY A 95 -0.21 13.52 2.46
C GLY A 95 -1.10 12.59 1.71
#